data_537d8b142f1b1091d77e40093c7e7d6d
#
_entry.id   537d8b142f1b1091d77e40093c7e7d6d
#
_cell.length_a   1.000
_cell.length_b   1.000
_cell.length_c   1.000
_cell.angle_alpha   90.00
_cell.angle_beta   90.00
_cell.angle_gamma   90.00
#
_symmetry.space_group_name_H-M   'P 1'
#
loop_
_entity.id
_entity.type
_entity.pdbx_description
1 polymer ?
#
loop_
_entity_poly.entity_id
_entity_poly.type
_entity_poly.pdbx_seq_one_letter_code
_entity_poly.pdbx_strand_id
1 'polypeptide(L)'
;TRRLSECLADGATIVNYGLLSGKPCMVSADRVIFKGLTLTGFWLVEHLGAMTRDEKAAFYGDLAARIADGSLMVGVEAVYPIEDITGALEHARRNGRDGKILVAPGGPFGGGRAIPAC
;
A
#
# COMPACT_ATOMS: atom_id res chain seq x y z
N THR A 1 -0.49 4.88 15.10
CA THR A 1 0.59 4.16 15.80
C THR A 1 0.24 3.83 17.25
N ARG A 2 -0.33 4.76 18.07
CA ARG A 2 -0.63 4.52 19.49
C ARG A 2 -1.43 3.23 19.73
N ARG A 3 -2.60 3.08 19.11
CA ARG A 3 -3.45 1.88 19.27
C ARG A 3 -2.76 0.60 18.83
N LEU A 4 -1.95 0.67 17.78
CA LEU A 4 -1.16 -0.46 17.31
C LEU A 4 -0.11 -0.86 18.35
N SER A 5 0.60 0.10 18.96
CA SER A 5 1.63 -0.19 19.96
C SER A 5 1.09 -0.91 21.20
N GLU A 6 -0.19 -0.74 21.52
CA GLU A 6 -0.84 -1.39 22.65
C GLU A 6 -1.09 -2.89 22.43
N CYS A 7 -1.13 -3.33 21.16
CA CYS A 7 -1.44 -4.71 20.78
C CYS A 7 -0.19 -5.54 20.42
N LEU A 8 1.00 -4.94 20.47
CA LEU A 8 2.23 -5.62 20.07
C LEU A 8 2.90 -6.38 21.21
N ALA A 9 3.58 -7.46 20.85
CA ALA A 9 4.44 -8.20 21.75
C ALA A 9 5.64 -7.36 22.23
N ASP A 10 6.24 -7.79 23.33
CA ASP A 10 7.47 -7.19 23.84
C ASP A 10 8.60 -7.35 22.80
N GLY A 11 9.42 -6.32 22.63
CA GLY A 11 10.50 -6.29 21.65
C GLY A 11 10.08 -6.05 20.20
N ALA A 12 8.80 -5.87 19.92
CA ALA A 12 8.30 -5.67 18.55
C ALA A 12 8.76 -4.36 17.93
N THR A 13 8.82 -4.33 16.58
CA THR A 13 9.14 -3.12 15.81
C THR A 13 7.92 -2.63 15.04
N ILE A 14 7.62 -1.34 15.18
CA ILE A 14 6.67 -0.63 14.32
C ILE A 14 7.45 0.03 13.19
N VAL A 15 7.13 -0.33 11.95
CA VAL A 15 7.67 0.34 10.77
C VAL A 15 6.61 1.32 10.24
N ASN A 16 6.91 2.63 10.30
CA ASN A 16 6.05 3.65 9.72
C ASN A 16 6.53 3.99 8.30
N TYR A 17 5.68 3.79 7.30
CA TYR A 17 6.01 4.04 5.89
C TYR A 17 5.10 5.09 5.22
N GLY A 18 4.25 5.79 6.00
CA GLY A 18 3.32 6.75 5.42
C GLY A 18 2.97 7.93 6.31
N LEU A 19 2.65 9.04 5.66
CA LEU A 19 2.25 10.33 6.28
C LEU A 19 0.80 10.70 5.98
N LEU A 20 -0.03 9.75 5.56
CA LEU A 20 -1.36 10.01 5.03
C LEU A 20 -2.26 10.82 5.99
N SER A 21 -2.10 10.63 7.29
CA SER A 21 -2.89 11.36 8.30
C SER A 21 -2.37 12.77 8.59
N GLY A 22 -1.14 13.10 8.19
CA GLY A 22 -0.44 14.34 8.58
C GLY A 22 -0.19 14.48 10.08
N LYS A 23 -0.55 13.47 10.90
CA LYS A 23 -0.41 13.52 12.35
C LYS A 23 0.89 12.85 12.81
N PRO A 24 1.49 13.33 13.91
CA PRO A 24 2.68 12.70 14.49
C PRO A 24 2.44 11.23 14.84
N CYS A 25 3.49 10.41 14.73
CA CYS A 25 3.50 9.07 15.31
C CYS A 25 3.53 9.17 16.84
N MET A 26 2.62 8.46 17.49
CA MET A 26 2.50 8.44 18.94
C MET A 26 2.71 7.02 19.45
N VAL A 27 3.69 6.86 20.33
CA VAL A 27 3.95 5.64 21.10
C VAL A 27 4.20 6.08 22.54
N SER A 28 3.63 5.39 23.51
CA SER A 28 3.81 5.73 24.92
C SER A 28 5.19 5.30 25.42
N ALA A 29 5.75 6.06 26.36
CA ALA A 29 7.11 5.84 26.85
C ALA A 29 7.27 4.49 27.54
N ASP A 30 6.26 4.01 28.26
CA ASP A 30 6.27 2.71 28.93
C ASP A 30 6.44 1.55 27.93
N ARG A 31 5.84 1.65 26.73
CA ARG A 31 6.02 0.65 25.67
C ARG A 31 7.45 0.61 25.13
N VAL A 32 8.05 1.77 24.97
CA VAL A 32 9.46 1.87 24.53
C VAL A 32 10.41 1.37 25.61
N ILE A 33 10.24 1.85 26.85
CA ILE A 33 11.18 1.59 27.94
C ILE A 33 11.05 0.17 28.50
N PHE A 34 9.82 -0.24 28.85
CA PHE A 34 9.62 -1.49 29.60
C PHE A 34 9.26 -2.68 28.71
N LYS A 35 8.78 -2.42 27.49
CA LYS A 35 8.43 -3.44 26.52
C LYS A 35 9.41 -3.55 25.36
N GLY A 36 10.43 -2.71 25.32
CA GLY A 36 11.47 -2.73 24.30
C GLY A 36 10.94 -2.47 22.87
N LEU A 37 9.80 -1.77 22.76
CA LEU A 37 9.20 -1.50 21.46
C LEU A 37 10.03 -0.51 20.67
N THR A 38 10.33 -0.81 19.40
CA THR A 38 11.05 0.06 18.48
C THR A 38 10.08 0.72 17.49
N LEU A 39 10.25 2.02 17.27
CA LEU A 39 9.57 2.75 16.18
C LEU A 39 10.61 3.20 15.17
N THR A 40 10.47 2.76 13.94
CA THR A 40 11.36 3.14 12.83
C THR A 40 10.56 3.58 11.60
N GLY A 41 11.25 4.19 10.64
CA GLY A 41 10.66 4.61 9.36
C GLY A 41 11.15 3.72 8.21
N PHE A 42 10.36 3.69 7.14
CA PHE A 42 10.75 3.12 5.86
C PHE A 42 10.34 4.09 4.75
N TRP A 43 11.32 4.53 3.96
CA TRP A 43 11.08 5.40 2.82
C TRP A 43 11.43 4.68 1.52
N LEU A 44 10.39 4.25 0.81
CA LEU A 44 10.52 3.45 -0.41
C LEU A 44 11.39 4.14 -1.48
N VAL A 45 11.25 5.47 -1.64
CA VAL A 45 11.99 6.22 -2.66
C VAL A 45 13.50 6.16 -2.43
N GLU A 46 13.94 6.27 -1.18
CA GLU A 46 15.34 6.14 -0.80
C GLU A 46 15.84 4.71 -1.08
N HIS A 47 15.06 3.72 -0.69
CA HIS A 47 15.39 2.30 -0.90
C HIS A 47 15.53 1.98 -2.40
N LEU A 48 14.57 2.41 -3.21
CA LEU A 48 14.63 2.24 -4.66
C LEU A 48 15.76 3.07 -5.27
N GLY A 49 16.07 4.24 -4.70
CA GLY A 49 17.18 5.10 -5.15
C GLY A 49 18.54 4.42 -5.04
N ALA A 50 18.73 3.62 -4.00
CA ALA A 50 19.96 2.88 -3.74
C ALA A 50 20.16 1.64 -4.63
N MET A 51 19.09 1.12 -5.25
CA MET A 51 19.13 -0.04 -6.11
C MET A 51 19.70 0.29 -7.50
N THR A 52 20.48 -0.62 -8.05
CA THR A 52 20.88 -0.63 -9.45
C THR A 52 19.68 -0.85 -10.38
N ARG A 53 19.88 -0.68 -11.69
CA ARG A 53 18.84 -0.96 -12.68
C ARG A 53 18.41 -2.43 -12.67
N ASP A 54 19.35 -3.35 -12.52
CA ASP A 54 19.10 -4.79 -12.58
C ASP A 54 18.36 -5.25 -11.29
N GLU A 55 18.76 -4.73 -10.13
CA GLU A 55 18.04 -4.99 -8.87
C GLU A 55 16.59 -4.48 -8.92
N LYS A 56 16.37 -3.29 -9.49
CA LYS A 56 14.99 -2.78 -9.71
C LYS A 56 14.21 -3.66 -10.66
N ALA A 57 14.82 -4.11 -11.75
CA ALA A 57 14.16 -5.00 -12.71
C ALA A 57 13.77 -6.34 -12.05
N ALA A 58 14.68 -6.92 -11.29
CA ALA A 58 14.41 -8.15 -10.52
C ALA A 58 13.29 -7.96 -9.47
N PHE A 59 13.34 -6.86 -8.72
CA PHE A 59 12.33 -6.52 -7.71
C PHE A 59 10.92 -6.36 -8.32
N TYR A 60 10.80 -5.58 -9.40
CA TYR A 60 9.52 -5.41 -10.08
C TYR A 60 9.07 -6.68 -10.81
N GLY A 61 10.02 -7.49 -11.30
CA GLY A 61 9.74 -8.80 -11.89
C GLY A 61 9.12 -9.77 -10.88
N ASP A 62 9.65 -9.84 -9.66
CA ASP A 62 9.08 -10.65 -8.57
C ASP A 62 7.66 -10.17 -8.20
N LEU A 63 7.46 -8.87 -8.06
CA LEU A 63 6.12 -8.32 -7.79
C LEU A 63 5.11 -8.66 -8.90
N ALA A 64 5.53 -8.54 -10.16
CA ALA A 64 4.68 -8.86 -11.30
C ALA A 64 4.32 -10.36 -11.33
N ALA A 65 5.27 -11.24 -11.03
CA ALA A 65 5.03 -12.68 -10.93
C ALA A 65 4.03 -13.01 -9.82
N ARG A 66 4.16 -12.38 -8.63
CA ARG A 66 3.23 -12.55 -7.51
C ARG A 66 1.81 -12.04 -7.79
N ILE A 67 1.69 -10.98 -8.58
CA ILE A 67 0.39 -10.49 -9.04
C ILE A 67 -0.21 -11.48 -10.05
N ALA A 68 0.61 -12.00 -10.96
CA ALA A 68 0.16 -12.93 -12.00
C ALA A 68 -0.29 -14.29 -11.43
N ASP A 69 0.37 -14.79 -10.39
CA ASP A 69 0.01 -16.05 -9.73
C ASP A 69 -1.07 -15.89 -8.63
N GLY A 70 -1.47 -14.65 -8.32
CA GLY A 70 -2.49 -14.34 -7.32
C GLY A 70 -2.00 -14.36 -5.88
N SER A 71 -0.71 -14.56 -5.61
CA SER A 71 -0.17 -14.51 -4.24
C SER A 71 -0.08 -13.09 -3.68
N LEU A 72 -0.09 -12.09 -4.57
CA LEU A 72 -0.22 -10.67 -4.23
C LEU A 72 -1.45 -10.10 -4.94
N MET A 73 -2.50 -9.87 -4.19
CA MET A 73 -3.75 -9.33 -4.72
C MET A 73 -4.05 -7.96 -4.11
N VAL A 74 -4.61 -7.08 -4.94
CA VAL A 74 -5.19 -5.81 -4.49
C VAL A 74 -6.62 -5.77 -5.00
N GLY A 75 -7.58 -5.62 -4.11
CA GLY A 75 -8.99 -5.47 -4.47
C GLY A 75 -9.18 -4.25 -5.39
N VAL A 76 -9.93 -4.43 -6.46
CA VAL A 76 -10.36 -3.35 -7.36
C VAL A 76 -11.85 -3.14 -7.14
N GLU A 77 -12.24 -1.94 -6.69
CA GLU A 77 -13.64 -1.62 -6.43
C GLU A 77 -14.36 -1.14 -7.67
N ALA A 78 -13.68 -0.31 -8.49
CA ALA A 78 -14.25 0.16 -9.75
C ALA A 78 -13.16 0.48 -10.79
N VAL A 79 -13.55 0.39 -12.06
CA VAL A 79 -12.75 0.80 -13.21
C VAL A 79 -13.54 1.86 -13.99
N TYR A 80 -12.94 3.00 -14.23
CA TYR A 80 -13.54 4.13 -14.97
C TYR A 80 -12.84 4.31 -16.31
N PRO A 81 -13.58 4.71 -17.36
CA PRO A 81 -12.95 5.18 -18.59
C PRO A 81 -12.28 6.54 -18.33
N ILE A 82 -11.28 6.89 -19.16
CA ILE A 82 -10.55 8.16 -18.99
C ILE A 82 -11.46 9.38 -19.12
N GLU A 83 -12.54 9.27 -19.89
CA GLU A 83 -13.53 10.32 -20.10
C GLU A 83 -14.26 10.68 -18.80
N ASP A 84 -14.34 9.74 -17.84
CA ASP A 84 -14.93 9.96 -16.52
C ASP A 84 -13.87 10.05 -15.41
N ILE A 85 -12.75 10.68 -15.70
CA ILE A 85 -11.67 10.88 -14.72
C ILE A 85 -12.13 11.64 -13.46
N THR A 86 -13.07 12.57 -13.62
CA THR A 86 -13.62 13.35 -12.51
C THR A 86 -14.38 12.44 -11.55
N GLY A 87 -15.27 11.59 -12.07
CA GLY A 87 -16.00 10.60 -11.27
C GLY A 87 -15.06 9.61 -10.60
N ALA A 88 -14.02 9.16 -11.29
CA ALA A 88 -12.98 8.29 -10.72
C ALA A 88 -12.27 8.95 -9.54
N LEU A 89 -11.87 10.21 -9.65
CA LEU A 89 -11.19 10.97 -8.60
C LEU A 89 -12.11 11.24 -7.40
N GLU A 90 -13.36 11.58 -7.64
CA GLU A 90 -14.36 11.74 -6.58
C GLU A 90 -14.58 10.43 -5.82
N HIS A 91 -14.70 9.31 -6.53
CA HIS A 91 -14.81 8.00 -5.91
C HIS A 91 -13.53 7.65 -5.13
N ALA A 92 -12.37 7.90 -5.71
CA ALA A 92 -11.08 7.65 -5.05
C ALA A 92 -10.87 8.46 -3.76
N ARG A 93 -11.57 9.58 -3.56
CA ARG A 93 -11.51 10.41 -2.33
C ARG A 93 -12.42 9.91 -1.20
N ARG A 94 -13.37 9.03 -1.47
CA ARG A 94 -14.28 8.51 -0.45
C ARG A 94 -13.52 7.66 0.56
N ASN A 95 -13.92 7.77 1.82
CA ASN A 95 -13.43 6.89 2.88
C ASN A 95 -14.22 5.57 2.89
N GLY A 96 -13.63 4.51 3.46
CA GLY A 96 -14.30 3.21 3.59
C GLY A 96 -14.42 2.41 2.30
N ARG A 97 -13.52 2.65 1.33
CA ARG A 97 -13.42 1.85 0.11
C ARG A 97 -12.79 0.48 0.39
N ASP A 98 -13.30 -0.53 -0.28
CA ASP A 98 -12.80 -1.90 -0.15
C ASP A 98 -11.74 -2.25 -1.22
N GLY A 99 -11.47 -1.33 -2.16
CA GLY A 99 -10.53 -1.57 -3.23
C GLY A 99 -9.94 -0.30 -3.86
N LYS A 100 -9.15 -0.51 -4.89
CA LYS A 100 -8.57 0.56 -5.72
C LYS A 100 -9.56 1.00 -6.78
N ILE A 101 -9.53 2.30 -7.08
CA ILE A 101 -10.21 2.86 -8.24
C ILE A 101 -9.19 2.95 -9.36
N LEU A 102 -9.48 2.31 -10.47
CA LEU A 102 -8.62 2.29 -11.66
C LEU A 102 -9.20 3.16 -12.75
N VAL A 103 -8.34 3.69 -13.61
CA VAL A 103 -8.72 4.38 -14.85
C VAL A 103 -8.12 3.61 -16.02
N ALA A 104 -8.94 3.26 -17.01
CA ALA A 104 -8.55 2.52 -18.20
C ALA A 104 -8.55 3.48 -19.42
N PRO A 105 -7.38 3.95 -19.88
CA PRO A 105 -7.30 4.94 -20.96
C PRO A 105 -7.73 4.45 -22.35
N GLY A 106 -7.94 3.17 -22.54
CA GLY A 106 -8.32 2.54 -23.83
C GLY A 106 -9.69 1.87 -23.85
N GLY A 107 -10.59 2.22 -22.91
CA GLY A 107 -11.84 1.49 -22.71
C GLY A 107 -11.68 0.28 -21.78
N PRO A 108 -12.71 -0.52 -21.54
CA PRO A 108 -12.62 -1.70 -20.68
C PRO A 108 -11.50 -2.58 -21.20
N PHE A 109 -10.62 -3.03 -20.31
CA PHE A 109 -9.44 -3.84 -20.63
C PHE A 109 -9.78 -4.83 -21.74
N GLY A 110 -9.30 -4.56 -22.96
CA GLY A 110 -9.58 -5.37 -24.15
C GLY A 110 -9.01 -6.77 -23.95
N GLY A 111 -9.87 -7.74 -23.83
CA GLY A 111 -9.58 -9.17 -23.95
C GLY A 111 -8.80 -9.77 -22.80
N GLY A 112 -9.50 -10.37 -21.86
CA GLY A 112 -8.95 -11.48 -21.10
C GLY A 112 -8.80 -11.28 -19.60
N ARG A 113 -9.68 -11.92 -18.90
CA ARG A 113 -9.84 -12.13 -17.46
C ARG A 113 -10.51 -10.98 -16.70
N ALA A 114 -11.76 -11.21 -16.41
CA ALA A 114 -12.43 -10.58 -15.28
C ALA A 114 -11.53 -10.73 -14.05
N ILE A 115 -11.21 -9.62 -13.42
CA ILE A 115 -10.57 -9.65 -12.09
C ILE A 115 -11.61 -10.28 -11.17
N PRO A 116 -11.33 -11.44 -10.53
CA PRO A 116 -12.30 -12.06 -9.65
C PRO A 116 -12.62 -11.09 -8.53
N ALA A 117 -13.91 -10.84 -8.31
CA ALA A 117 -14.37 -10.21 -7.09
C ALA A 117 -13.97 -11.11 -5.91
N CYS A 118 -13.30 -10.53 -4.91
CA CYS A 118 -13.08 -11.19 -3.62
C CYS A 118 -14.41 -11.38 -2.90
#